data_80ef3ac6c5c142a61aa5532298a9ad27
#
_entry.id   80ef3ac6c5c142a61aa5532298a9ad27
#
_cell.length_a   1.000
_cell.length_b   1.000
_cell.length_c   1.000
_cell.angle_alpha   90.00
_cell.angle_beta   90.00
_cell.angle_gamma   90.00
#
_symmetry.space_group_name_H-M   'P 1'
#
loop_
_entity.id
_entity.type
_entity.pdbx_description
1 polymer ?
#
loop_
_entity_poly.entity_id
_entity_poly.type
_entity_poly.pdbx_seq_one_letter_code
_entity_poly.pdbx_strand_id
1 'polypeptide(L)'
;HFPQVRVMGAYGNQLLDWLQNSIFPEELKYRDRDYATTAAHHFFRALLGAGTTTCQAFTTSSPVSTEVFFDEAIARGMRVIAGLTGIDKFAPDDYCISPHEFYEESKKLIEKYHGLDRCLYAITPRFAVGCSEEMMQACCQLKKEYPDCWVNTHISENPSEIRQAKEEFPDCSDYTEVHEKHGLLGPKFTAGHGVWLSNDEFRRFSHAGAAVCFCPLSNLFLGSGLFRLGKAMDPDQPVRVCLGTDMGAGNSFSMIRVMEEAYKVGLCNNTMLDGSVNPREQDLGESERNKLSPYRAFYLATLGGAKAIYLDHLIGNFVPGKEADFVSLDLQAGQHALAWHQ
;
A
#
# COMPACT_ATOMS: atom_id res chain seq x y z
N HIS A 1 -3.04 -2.52 -6.32
CA HIS A 1 -2.35 -3.38 -7.30
C HIS A 1 -2.92 -3.18 -8.71
N PHE A 2 -2.15 -2.55 -9.60
CA PHE A 2 -2.53 -2.39 -10.99
C PHE A 2 -2.87 -3.72 -11.70
N PRO A 3 -2.12 -4.82 -11.50
CA PRO A 3 -2.37 -6.06 -12.23
C PRO A 3 -3.58 -6.87 -11.72
N GLN A 4 -4.25 -6.42 -10.68
CA GLN A 4 -5.35 -7.18 -10.06
C GLN A 4 -6.77 -6.69 -10.46
N VAL A 5 -6.86 -5.75 -11.41
CA VAL A 5 -8.14 -5.18 -11.88
C VAL A 5 -9.17 -6.26 -12.26
N ARG A 6 -8.72 -7.34 -12.88
CA ARG A 6 -9.62 -8.37 -13.41
C ARG A 6 -10.04 -9.44 -12.39
N VAL A 7 -9.35 -9.48 -11.25
CA VAL A 7 -9.65 -10.42 -10.15
C VAL A 7 -10.22 -9.72 -8.93
N MET A 8 -10.58 -8.46 -9.07
CA MET A 8 -11.27 -7.71 -8.02
C MET A 8 -12.56 -8.45 -7.60
N GLY A 9 -12.65 -8.76 -6.31
CA GLY A 9 -13.79 -9.52 -5.78
C GLY A 9 -13.64 -11.06 -5.84
N ALA A 10 -12.46 -11.60 -6.18
CA ALA A 10 -12.18 -13.01 -5.99
C ALA A 10 -12.20 -13.35 -4.51
N TYR A 11 -13.22 -14.09 -4.07
CA TYR A 11 -13.53 -14.33 -2.66
C TYR A 11 -13.28 -15.78 -2.23
N GLY A 12 -13.40 -16.04 -0.93
CA GLY A 12 -13.49 -17.38 -0.36
C GLY A 12 -12.20 -17.91 0.25
N ASN A 13 -11.08 -17.19 0.11
CA ASN A 13 -9.79 -17.58 0.66
C ASN A 13 -9.20 -16.49 1.54
N GLN A 14 -8.34 -16.89 2.49
CA GLN A 14 -7.45 -15.96 3.17
C GLN A 14 -6.21 -15.67 2.32
N LEU A 15 -5.39 -14.69 2.75
CA LEU A 15 -4.30 -14.09 1.99
C LEU A 15 -3.46 -15.10 1.18
N LEU A 16 -2.84 -16.07 1.83
CA LEU A 16 -1.83 -16.92 1.18
C LEU A 16 -2.44 -17.82 0.09
N ASP A 17 -3.61 -18.41 0.37
CA ASP A 17 -4.35 -19.22 -0.61
C ASP A 17 -4.93 -18.36 -1.74
N TRP A 18 -5.37 -17.15 -1.42
CA TRP A 18 -5.88 -16.19 -2.38
C TRP A 18 -4.80 -15.77 -3.39
N LEU A 19 -3.57 -15.53 -2.92
CA LEU A 19 -2.42 -15.23 -3.77
C LEU A 19 -2.16 -16.36 -4.77
N GLN A 20 -2.10 -17.61 -4.29
CA GLN A 20 -1.81 -18.78 -5.12
C GLN A 20 -2.92 -19.07 -6.16
N ASN A 21 -4.18 -19.00 -5.71
CA ASN A 21 -5.31 -19.47 -6.53
C ASN A 21 -5.84 -18.40 -7.49
N SER A 22 -5.70 -17.11 -7.16
CA SER A 22 -6.32 -16.03 -7.92
C SER A 22 -5.32 -15.01 -8.45
N ILE A 23 -4.31 -14.65 -7.67
CA ILE A 23 -3.46 -13.50 -7.98
C ILE A 23 -2.32 -13.85 -8.91
N PHE A 24 -1.46 -14.79 -8.54
CA PHE A 24 -0.31 -15.13 -9.37
C PHE A 24 -0.71 -15.60 -10.78
N PRO A 25 -1.77 -16.41 -10.96
CA PRO A 25 -2.24 -16.77 -12.31
C PRO A 25 -2.70 -15.58 -13.16
N GLU A 26 -3.27 -14.54 -12.53
CA GLU A 26 -3.66 -13.33 -13.24
C GLU A 26 -2.44 -12.45 -13.56
N GLU A 27 -1.60 -12.19 -12.56
CA GLU A 27 -0.44 -11.30 -12.69
C GLU A 27 0.59 -11.82 -13.71
N LEU A 28 0.69 -13.14 -13.90
CA LEU A 28 1.55 -13.77 -14.89
C LEU A 28 1.22 -13.34 -16.34
N LYS A 29 -0.05 -13.04 -16.63
CA LYS A 29 -0.48 -12.58 -17.95
C LYS A 29 0.08 -11.21 -18.34
N TYR A 30 0.54 -10.44 -17.38
CA TYR A 30 1.10 -9.09 -17.59
C TYR A 30 2.53 -9.08 -18.17
N ARG A 31 3.07 -10.24 -18.51
CA ARG A 31 4.24 -10.37 -19.39
C ARG A 31 3.90 -10.04 -20.84
N ASP A 32 2.65 -10.21 -21.22
CA ASP A 32 2.12 -9.78 -22.51
C ASP A 32 1.85 -8.27 -22.48
N ARG A 33 2.51 -7.51 -23.35
CA ARG A 33 2.42 -6.04 -23.40
C ARG A 33 1.01 -5.55 -23.73
N ASP A 34 0.32 -6.21 -24.65
CA ASP A 34 -1.03 -5.79 -25.09
C ASP A 34 -2.04 -6.04 -23.97
N TYR A 35 -1.88 -7.16 -23.26
CA TYR A 35 -2.70 -7.47 -22.08
C TYR A 35 -2.47 -6.43 -20.97
N ALA A 36 -1.21 -6.15 -20.65
CA ALA A 36 -0.83 -5.17 -19.63
C ALA A 36 -1.32 -3.76 -20.00
N THR A 37 -1.20 -3.35 -21.28
CA THR A 37 -1.66 -2.05 -21.77
C THR A 37 -3.18 -1.93 -21.63
N THR A 38 -3.93 -2.94 -22.04
CA THR A 38 -5.39 -2.96 -21.89
C THR A 38 -5.79 -2.81 -20.42
N ALA A 39 -5.14 -3.54 -19.52
CA ALA A 39 -5.41 -3.48 -18.09
C ALA A 39 -5.02 -2.10 -17.49
N ALA A 40 -3.90 -1.52 -17.92
CA ALA A 40 -3.47 -0.19 -17.48
C ALA A 40 -4.48 0.91 -17.88
N HIS A 41 -5.00 0.85 -19.11
CA HIS A 41 -6.08 1.74 -19.54
C HIS A 41 -7.30 1.67 -18.61
N HIS A 42 -7.73 0.47 -18.25
CA HIS A 42 -8.86 0.28 -17.33
C HIS A 42 -8.55 0.78 -15.93
N PHE A 43 -7.36 0.45 -15.42
CA PHE A 43 -6.91 0.85 -14.09
C PHE A 43 -6.90 2.38 -13.93
N PHE A 44 -6.19 3.09 -14.81
CA PHE A 44 -6.08 4.55 -14.71
C PHE A 44 -7.41 5.26 -14.96
N ARG A 45 -8.23 4.73 -15.87
CA ARG A 45 -9.59 5.25 -16.08
C ARG A 45 -10.45 5.11 -14.83
N ALA A 46 -10.38 3.96 -14.15
CA ALA A 46 -11.13 3.71 -12.92
C ALA A 46 -10.62 4.58 -11.76
N LEU A 47 -9.30 4.73 -11.60
CA LEU A 47 -8.70 5.61 -10.60
C LEU A 47 -9.17 7.06 -10.77
N LEU A 48 -9.02 7.61 -11.98
CA LEU A 48 -9.42 8.99 -12.27
C LEU A 48 -10.94 9.17 -12.11
N GLY A 49 -11.72 8.19 -12.55
CA GLY A 49 -13.18 8.19 -12.37
C GLY A 49 -13.63 8.12 -10.91
N ALA A 50 -12.79 7.56 -10.04
CA ALA A 50 -13.02 7.54 -8.60
C ALA A 50 -12.41 8.75 -7.85
N GLY A 51 -11.74 9.67 -8.59
CA GLY A 51 -11.15 10.89 -8.02
C GLY A 51 -9.75 10.72 -7.45
N THR A 52 -9.03 9.65 -7.77
CA THR A 52 -7.63 9.47 -7.35
C THR A 52 -6.70 10.09 -8.40
N THR A 53 -5.91 11.08 -8.01
CA THR A 53 -5.01 11.85 -8.88
C THR A 53 -3.54 11.49 -8.66
N THR A 54 -3.19 10.95 -7.50
CA THR A 54 -1.86 10.41 -7.17
C THR A 54 -2.00 9.04 -6.56
N CYS A 55 -1.22 8.06 -7.01
CA CYS A 55 -1.21 6.73 -6.39
C CYS A 55 0.19 6.16 -6.23
N GLN A 56 0.37 5.39 -5.16
CA GLN A 56 1.46 4.42 -5.02
C GLN A 56 0.89 3.04 -5.32
N ALA A 57 1.51 2.29 -6.23
CA ALA A 57 0.96 1.05 -6.73
C ALA A 57 2.01 -0.05 -6.90
N PHE A 58 1.57 -1.29 -6.73
CA PHE A 58 2.35 -2.47 -7.12
C PHE A 58 2.12 -2.78 -8.59
N THR A 59 3.18 -3.16 -9.30
CA THR A 59 3.16 -3.80 -10.60
C THR A 59 3.37 -5.32 -10.45
N THR A 60 3.96 -6.00 -11.41
CA THR A 60 4.30 -7.43 -11.30
C THR A 60 5.82 -7.63 -11.27
N SER A 61 6.25 -8.88 -11.24
CA SER A 61 7.66 -9.28 -11.44
C SER A 61 8.14 -9.13 -12.89
N SER A 62 7.27 -8.68 -13.80
CA SER A 62 7.63 -8.45 -15.20
C SER A 62 8.02 -6.99 -15.44
N PRO A 63 9.22 -6.71 -15.99
CA PRO A 63 9.61 -5.36 -16.40
C PRO A 63 8.64 -4.74 -17.40
N VAL A 64 8.06 -5.54 -18.30
CA VAL A 64 7.06 -5.09 -19.29
C VAL A 64 5.83 -4.48 -18.61
N SER A 65 5.33 -5.13 -17.55
CA SER A 65 4.21 -4.62 -16.76
C SER A 65 4.51 -3.25 -16.15
N THR A 66 5.72 -3.09 -15.63
CA THR A 66 6.17 -1.85 -14.98
C THR A 66 6.36 -0.73 -15.99
N GLU A 67 6.95 -1.01 -17.16
CA GLU A 67 7.06 -0.05 -18.25
C GLU A 67 5.69 0.45 -18.71
N VAL A 68 4.77 -0.48 -19.00
CA VAL A 68 3.40 -0.14 -19.42
C VAL A 68 2.70 0.73 -18.39
N PHE A 69 2.87 0.45 -17.09
CA PHE A 69 2.28 1.25 -16.03
C PHE A 69 2.79 2.71 -16.07
N PHE A 70 4.10 2.91 -16.19
CA PHE A 70 4.68 4.25 -16.26
C PHE A 70 4.31 4.98 -17.56
N ASP A 71 4.40 4.31 -18.71
CA ASP A 71 4.04 4.89 -20.01
C ASP A 71 2.59 5.40 -20.01
N GLU A 72 1.66 4.61 -19.45
CA GLU A 72 0.24 5.00 -19.31
C GLU A 72 0.03 6.14 -18.30
N ALA A 73 0.79 6.18 -17.22
CA ALA A 73 0.76 7.29 -16.26
C ALA A 73 1.23 8.60 -16.90
N ILE A 74 2.32 8.56 -17.65
CA ILE A 74 2.87 9.70 -18.40
C ILE A 74 1.86 10.20 -19.42
N ALA A 75 1.26 9.32 -20.23
CA ALA A 75 0.26 9.68 -21.23
C ALA A 75 -0.96 10.41 -20.64
N ARG A 76 -1.25 10.24 -19.35
CA ARG A 76 -2.35 10.91 -18.62
C ARG A 76 -1.89 12.06 -17.74
N GLY A 77 -0.59 12.33 -17.67
CA GLY A 77 -0.03 13.31 -16.75
C GLY A 77 -0.26 12.98 -15.28
N MET A 78 -0.46 11.70 -14.95
CA MET A 78 -0.79 11.26 -13.60
C MET A 78 0.46 11.10 -12.74
N ARG A 79 0.39 11.49 -11.47
CA ARG A 79 1.48 11.25 -10.51
C ARG A 79 1.41 9.84 -9.97
N VAL A 80 2.53 9.11 -10.11
CA VAL A 80 2.61 7.72 -9.66
C VAL A 80 3.92 7.42 -8.95
N ILE A 81 3.85 6.51 -7.99
CA ILE A 81 5.00 5.86 -7.35
C ILE A 81 4.82 4.36 -7.56
N ALA A 82 5.75 3.72 -8.27
CA ALA A 82 5.67 2.29 -8.56
C ALA A 82 7.07 1.73 -8.84
N GLY A 83 7.19 0.43 -8.94
CA GLY A 83 8.43 -0.23 -9.32
C GLY A 83 8.23 -1.69 -9.65
N LEU A 84 9.25 -2.31 -10.20
CA LEU A 84 9.28 -3.75 -10.44
C LEU A 84 9.10 -4.50 -9.12
N THR A 85 8.22 -5.47 -9.09
CA THR A 85 7.95 -6.24 -7.87
C THR A 85 8.96 -7.37 -7.72
N GLY A 86 9.78 -7.28 -6.68
CA GLY A 86 10.73 -8.33 -6.29
C GLY A 86 10.01 -9.47 -5.58
N ILE A 87 10.08 -10.64 -6.16
CA ILE A 87 9.57 -11.89 -5.61
C ILE A 87 10.30 -13.06 -6.26
N ASP A 88 10.97 -13.88 -5.46
CA ASP A 88 11.74 -15.03 -5.91
C ASP A 88 11.42 -16.32 -5.15
N LYS A 89 10.44 -16.24 -4.24
CA LYS A 89 9.94 -17.36 -3.41
C LYS A 89 8.42 -17.28 -3.31
N PHE A 90 7.78 -18.35 -2.82
CA PHE A 90 6.36 -18.40 -2.51
C PHE A 90 5.42 -18.12 -3.70
N ALA A 91 5.90 -18.06 -4.90
CA ALA A 91 5.10 -17.90 -6.11
C ALA A 91 5.46 -18.99 -7.12
N PRO A 92 4.64 -19.24 -8.16
CA PRO A 92 5.02 -20.13 -9.25
C PRO A 92 6.36 -19.74 -9.87
N ASP A 93 7.19 -20.72 -10.23
CA ASP A 93 8.55 -20.49 -10.76
C ASP A 93 8.56 -19.54 -11.96
N ASP A 94 7.56 -19.64 -12.83
CA ASP A 94 7.41 -18.76 -13.98
C ASP A 94 6.94 -17.34 -13.63
N TYR A 95 6.47 -17.10 -12.41
CA TYR A 95 6.18 -15.75 -11.90
C TYR A 95 7.38 -15.13 -11.17
N CYS A 96 8.24 -15.94 -10.59
CA CYS A 96 9.43 -15.47 -9.86
C CYS A 96 10.42 -14.74 -10.79
N ILE A 97 11.15 -13.78 -10.22
CA ILE A 97 12.28 -13.09 -10.83
C ILE A 97 13.51 -13.32 -9.98
N SER A 98 14.67 -13.63 -10.58
CA SER A 98 15.90 -13.80 -9.79
C SER A 98 16.36 -12.48 -9.17
N PRO A 99 17.05 -12.51 -8.01
CA PRO A 99 17.57 -11.28 -7.37
C PRO A 99 18.49 -10.48 -8.27
N HIS A 100 19.31 -11.13 -9.09
CA HIS A 100 20.19 -10.47 -10.06
C HIS A 100 19.39 -9.78 -11.18
N GLU A 101 18.42 -10.46 -11.77
CA GLU A 101 17.57 -9.89 -12.82
C GLU A 101 16.73 -8.74 -12.26
N PHE A 102 16.14 -8.90 -11.07
CA PHE A 102 15.41 -7.85 -10.37
C PHE A 102 16.27 -6.60 -10.19
N TYR A 103 17.53 -6.76 -9.75
CA TYR A 103 18.44 -5.64 -9.55
C TYR A 103 18.74 -4.92 -10.89
N GLU A 104 19.12 -5.66 -11.93
CA GLU A 104 19.50 -5.08 -13.24
C GLU A 104 18.30 -4.40 -13.94
N GLU A 105 17.13 -5.04 -13.93
CA GLU A 105 15.91 -4.46 -14.52
C GLU A 105 15.41 -3.26 -13.72
N SER A 106 15.50 -3.31 -12.38
CA SER A 106 15.15 -2.15 -11.54
C SER A 106 16.03 -0.95 -11.83
N LYS A 107 17.34 -1.14 -12.04
CA LYS A 107 18.26 -0.03 -12.44
C LYS A 107 17.82 0.61 -13.74
N LYS A 108 17.56 -0.19 -14.78
CA LYS A 108 17.09 0.32 -16.08
C LYS A 108 15.79 1.11 -15.94
N LEU A 109 14.86 0.61 -15.15
CA LEU A 109 13.57 1.26 -14.90
C LEU A 109 13.72 2.55 -14.09
N ILE A 110 14.61 2.58 -13.09
CA ILE A 110 14.93 3.79 -12.31
C ILE A 110 15.51 4.85 -13.26
N GLU A 111 16.53 4.51 -14.02
CA GLU A 111 17.20 5.42 -14.95
C GLU A 111 16.24 5.97 -16.02
N LYS A 112 15.26 5.17 -16.43
CA LYS A 112 14.27 5.55 -17.45
C LYS A 112 13.13 6.41 -16.90
N TYR A 113 12.61 6.12 -15.71
CA TYR A 113 11.34 6.68 -15.25
C TYR A 113 11.41 7.52 -13.97
N HIS A 114 12.42 7.32 -13.10
CA HIS A 114 12.47 8.04 -11.83
C HIS A 114 12.74 9.53 -12.06
N GLY A 115 11.79 10.38 -11.68
CA GLY A 115 11.85 11.82 -11.90
C GLY A 115 11.45 12.27 -13.31
N LEU A 116 11.02 11.37 -14.18
CA LEU A 116 10.46 11.73 -15.48
C LEU A 116 9.00 12.17 -15.29
N ASP A 117 8.68 13.40 -15.70
CA ASP A 117 7.36 14.02 -15.51
C ASP A 117 6.91 13.92 -14.03
N ARG A 118 5.89 13.09 -13.75
CA ARG A 118 5.34 12.85 -12.42
C ARG A 118 5.56 11.43 -11.93
N CYS A 119 6.48 10.69 -12.56
CA CYS A 119 6.80 9.31 -12.22
C CYS A 119 7.91 9.23 -11.18
N LEU A 120 7.70 8.43 -10.16
CA LEU A 120 8.67 8.17 -9.10
C LEU A 120 8.82 6.66 -8.94
N TYR A 121 10.05 6.19 -8.78
CA TYR A 121 10.30 4.77 -8.64
C TYR A 121 10.27 4.34 -7.17
N ALA A 122 9.72 3.16 -6.90
CA ALA A 122 9.78 2.48 -5.62
C ALA A 122 10.49 1.13 -5.75
N ILE A 123 11.51 0.90 -4.96
CA ILE A 123 12.11 -0.42 -4.76
C ILE A 123 11.05 -1.25 -4.04
N THR A 124 10.63 -2.36 -4.66
CA THR A 124 9.40 -3.02 -4.26
C THR A 124 9.61 -4.50 -3.95
N PRO A 125 10.24 -4.88 -2.80
CA PRO A 125 10.11 -6.24 -2.29
C PRO A 125 8.61 -6.49 -2.00
N ARG A 126 8.01 -7.52 -2.62
CA ARG A 126 6.55 -7.70 -2.50
C ARG A 126 6.11 -7.83 -1.04
N PHE A 127 6.73 -8.72 -0.32
CA PHE A 127 6.56 -8.99 1.11
C PHE A 127 7.66 -9.97 1.56
N ALA A 128 7.99 -10.06 2.85
CA ALA A 128 9.14 -10.86 3.28
C ALA A 128 9.04 -12.34 2.90
N VAL A 129 7.84 -12.95 2.98
CA VAL A 129 7.63 -14.37 2.63
C VAL A 129 7.98 -14.66 1.16
N GLY A 130 7.81 -13.69 0.28
CA GLY A 130 8.08 -13.82 -1.16
C GLY A 130 9.51 -13.45 -1.56
N CYS A 131 10.37 -13.08 -0.60
CA CYS A 131 11.72 -12.60 -0.87
C CYS A 131 12.76 -13.44 -0.14
N SER A 132 13.77 -13.92 -0.86
CA SER A 132 14.96 -14.51 -0.25
C SER A 132 15.83 -13.46 0.42
N GLU A 133 16.81 -13.89 1.21
CA GLU A 133 17.86 -13.01 1.75
C GLU A 133 18.59 -12.27 0.63
N GLU A 134 18.87 -12.95 -0.49
CA GLU A 134 19.50 -12.37 -1.67
C GLU A 134 18.63 -11.31 -2.34
N MET A 135 17.31 -11.52 -2.42
CA MET A 135 16.38 -10.52 -2.92
C MET A 135 16.35 -9.28 -2.02
N MET A 136 16.33 -9.46 -0.71
CA MET A 136 16.38 -8.36 0.24
C MET A 136 17.71 -7.60 0.17
N GLN A 137 18.84 -8.30 -0.08
CA GLN A 137 20.15 -7.68 -0.33
C GLN A 137 20.16 -6.88 -1.63
N ALA A 138 19.53 -7.37 -2.70
CA ALA A 138 19.37 -6.62 -3.95
C ALA A 138 18.58 -5.33 -3.73
N CYS A 139 17.49 -5.38 -2.96
CA CYS A 139 16.73 -4.19 -2.55
C CYS A 139 17.59 -3.21 -1.75
N CYS A 140 18.38 -3.71 -0.78
CA CYS A 140 19.30 -2.90 0.01
C CYS A 140 20.33 -2.18 -0.88
N GLN A 141 20.91 -2.90 -1.84
CA GLN A 141 21.90 -2.35 -2.77
C GLN A 141 21.26 -1.24 -3.62
N LEU A 142 20.09 -1.49 -4.22
CA LEU A 142 19.34 -0.46 -4.96
C LEU A 142 19.06 0.78 -4.11
N LYS A 143 18.65 0.61 -2.84
CA LYS A 143 18.38 1.74 -1.95
C LYS A 143 19.63 2.55 -1.62
N LYS A 144 20.81 1.92 -1.53
CA LYS A 144 22.08 2.61 -1.34
C LYS A 144 22.50 3.40 -2.58
N GLU A 145 22.31 2.83 -3.77
CA GLU A 145 22.67 3.46 -5.05
C GLU A 145 21.69 4.56 -5.45
N TYR A 146 20.41 4.37 -5.13
CA TYR A 146 19.32 5.30 -5.47
C TYR A 146 18.56 5.74 -4.21
N PRO A 147 19.18 6.52 -3.31
CA PRO A 147 18.61 6.88 -2.02
C PRO A 147 17.31 7.68 -2.11
N ASP A 148 17.07 8.35 -3.24
CA ASP A 148 15.86 9.13 -3.48
C ASP A 148 14.63 8.29 -3.84
N CYS A 149 14.82 7.04 -4.27
CA CYS A 149 13.72 6.12 -4.53
C CYS A 149 12.92 5.80 -3.26
N TRP A 150 11.63 5.59 -3.45
CA TRP A 150 10.74 5.07 -2.42
C TRP A 150 11.01 3.59 -2.16
N VAL A 151 10.48 3.07 -1.08
CA VAL A 151 10.36 1.63 -0.84
C VAL A 151 8.90 1.31 -0.61
N ASN A 152 8.39 0.24 -1.24
CA ASN A 152 7.02 -0.19 -1.14
C ASN A 152 6.95 -1.69 -0.88
N THR A 153 6.20 -2.11 0.15
CA THR A 153 6.08 -3.52 0.53
C THR A 153 4.78 -3.79 1.25
N HIS A 154 4.47 -5.05 1.55
CA HIS A 154 3.42 -5.45 2.49
C HIS A 154 4.06 -5.93 3.79
N ILE A 155 3.39 -5.70 4.92
CA ILE A 155 3.90 -6.11 6.24
C ILE A 155 2.76 -6.46 7.20
N SER A 156 2.93 -7.55 7.92
CA SER A 156 2.10 -7.91 9.07
C SER A 156 0.60 -7.82 8.77
N GLU A 157 0.19 -8.28 7.59
CA GLU A 157 -1.21 -8.27 7.18
C GLU A 157 -2.00 -9.38 7.85
N ASN A 158 -1.45 -10.61 7.88
CA ASN A 158 -2.14 -11.82 8.33
C ASN A 158 -1.26 -12.63 9.31
N PRO A 159 -1.83 -13.24 10.37
CA PRO A 159 -1.06 -14.06 11.31
C PRO A 159 -0.30 -15.24 10.66
N SER A 160 -0.83 -15.81 9.59
CA SER A 160 -0.15 -16.90 8.87
C SER A 160 1.07 -16.39 8.10
N GLU A 161 0.95 -15.23 7.47
CA GLU A 161 2.05 -14.52 6.81
C GLU A 161 3.17 -14.19 7.81
N ILE A 162 2.83 -13.67 8.99
CA ILE A 162 3.83 -13.33 10.03
C ILE A 162 4.59 -14.57 10.50
N ARG A 163 3.88 -15.70 10.72
CA ARG A 163 4.55 -16.96 11.10
C ARG A 163 5.53 -17.41 10.02
N GLN A 164 5.11 -17.38 8.77
CA GLN A 164 5.95 -17.77 7.65
C GLN A 164 7.14 -16.81 7.46
N ALA A 165 6.95 -15.51 7.59
CA ALA A 165 8.05 -14.55 7.56
C ALA A 165 9.10 -14.80 8.64
N LYS A 166 8.67 -15.21 9.84
CA LYS A 166 9.57 -15.60 10.93
C LYS A 166 10.33 -16.92 10.67
N GLU A 167 9.70 -17.86 9.96
CA GLU A 167 10.37 -19.09 9.52
C GLU A 167 11.41 -18.81 8.45
N GLU A 168 11.13 -17.88 7.52
CA GLU A 168 12.05 -17.49 6.44
C GLU A 168 13.22 -16.62 6.93
N PHE A 169 13.00 -15.82 8.00
CA PHE A 169 14.01 -14.94 8.61
C PHE A 169 14.14 -15.23 10.11
N PRO A 170 14.67 -16.41 10.48
CA PRO A 170 14.71 -16.86 11.89
C PRO A 170 15.58 -15.99 12.80
N ASP A 171 16.56 -15.28 12.23
CA ASP A 171 17.46 -14.37 12.94
C ASP A 171 16.84 -12.98 13.21
N CYS A 172 15.64 -12.72 12.72
CA CYS A 172 14.89 -11.49 13.01
C CYS A 172 13.89 -11.73 14.15
N SER A 173 13.78 -10.79 15.08
CA SER A 173 12.84 -10.88 16.21
C SER A 173 11.38 -10.77 15.78
N ASP A 174 11.14 -9.95 14.75
CA ASP A 174 9.81 -9.70 14.18
C ASP A 174 9.89 -9.33 12.69
N TYR A 175 8.73 -9.06 12.08
CA TYR A 175 8.63 -8.78 10.67
C TYR A 175 9.30 -7.44 10.28
N THR A 176 9.18 -6.42 11.12
CA THR A 176 9.78 -5.11 10.87
C THR A 176 11.31 -5.19 10.84
N GLU A 177 11.92 -6.02 11.68
CA GLU A 177 13.37 -6.19 11.73
C GLU A 177 13.94 -6.74 10.41
N VAL A 178 13.16 -7.50 9.63
CA VAL A 178 13.59 -7.94 8.29
C VAL A 178 13.96 -6.74 7.42
N HIS A 179 13.12 -5.70 7.42
CA HIS A 179 13.35 -4.49 6.64
C HIS A 179 14.43 -3.58 7.25
N GLU A 180 14.53 -3.52 8.57
CA GLU A 180 15.57 -2.75 9.27
C GLU A 180 16.95 -3.30 8.99
N LYS A 181 17.14 -4.62 9.10
CA LYS A 181 18.40 -5.33 8.86
C LYS A 181 18.94 -5.06 7.45
N HIS A 182 18.06 -4.91 6.48
CA HIS A 182 18.40 -4.59 5.09
C HIS A 182 18.43 -3.09 4.79
N GLY A 183 18.31 -2.22 5.80
CA GLY A 183 18.40 -0.77 5.64
C GLY A 183 17.29 -0.17 4.77
N LEU A 184 16.14 -0.84 4.69
CA LEU A 184 14.99 -0.39 3.91
C LEU A 184 14.04 0.48 4.72
N LEU A 185 13.88 0.20 6.04
CA LEU A 185 13.01 0.98 6.92
C LEU A 185 13.56 2.39 7.12
N GLY A 186 12.79 3.40 6.74
CA GLY A 186 13.22 4.80 6.83
C GLY A 186 12.25 5.76 6.15
N PRO A 187 12.68 7.02 5.92
CA PRO A 187 11.90 7.95 5.11
C PRO A 187 11.61 7.40 3.72
N LYS A 188 10.40 7.69 3.18
CA LYS A 188 9.92 7.18 1.90
C LYS A 188 9.69 5.64 1.86
N PHE A 189 9.72 4.97 3.02
CA PHE A 189 9.26 3.58 3.15
C PHE A 189 7.77 3.57 3.42
N THR A 190 7.00 2.84 2.63
CA THR A 190 5.57 2.64 2.83
C THR A 190 5.27 1.15 2.84
N ALA A 191 4.65 0.68 3.91
CA ALA A 191 4.20 -0.70 4.03
C ALA A 191 2.68 -0.78 4.01
N GLY A 192 2.13 -1.65 3.17
CA GLY A 192 0.71 -1.98 3.17
C GLY A 192 0.31 -2.73 4.42
N HIS A 193 -0.92 -2.49 4.89
CA HIS A 193 -1.65 -3.17 5.95
C HIS A 193 -1.18 -2.88 7.37
N GLY A 194 -0.08 -3.46 7.84
CA GLY A 194 0.42 -3.29 9.20
C GLY A 194 -0.58 -3.68 10.30
N VAL A 195 -1.52 -4.59 10.01
CA VAL A 195 -2.67 -4.94 10.88
C VAL A 195 -2.22 -5.47 12.23
N TRP A 196 -1.16 -6.27 12.21
CA TRP A 196 -0.65 -7.00 13.38
C TRP A 196 0.66 -6.44 13.92
N LEU A 197 1.04 -5.21 13.56
CA LEU A 197 2.21 -4.56 14.15
C LEU A 197 2.07 -4.49 15.68
N SER A 198 3.10 -4.88 16.39
CA SER A 198 3.22 -4.72 17.83
C SER A 198 3.43 -3.24 18.21
N ASN A 199 3.30 -2.93 19.50
CA ASN A 199 3.59 -1.56 19.98
C ASN A 199 5.04 -1.13 19.71
N ASP A 200 5.98 -2.08 19.78
CA ASP A 200 7.39 -1.79 19.50
C ASP A 200 7.63 -1.52 18.01
N GLU A 201 6.99 -2.30 17.14
CA GLU A 201 7.07 -2.08 15.70
C GLU A 201 6.48 -0.71 15.30
N PHE A 202 5.32 -0.31 15.86
CA PHE A 202 4.78 1.04 15.68
C PHE A 202 5.78 2.12 16.11
N ARG A 203 6.46 1.95 17.25
CA ARG A 203 7.50 2.87 17.72
C ARG A 203 8.66 2.98 16.73
N ARG A 204 9.13 1.85 16.18
CA ARG A 204 10.21 1.82 15.18
C ARG A 204 9.78 2.49 13.87
N PHE A 205 8.57 2.26 13.39
CA PHE A 205 8.01 2.99 12.25
C PHE A 205 7.98 4.50 12.47
N SER A 206 7.53 4.94 13.65
CA SER A 206 7.52 6.36 14.02
C SER A 206 8.91 6.97 13.98
N HIS A 207 9.89 6.33 14.67
CA HIS A 207 11.27 6.82 14.73
C HIS A 207 11.96 6.84 13.37
N ALA A 208 11.70 5.84 12.55
CA ALA A 208 12.23 5.75 11.19
C ALA A 208 11.60 6.75 10.21
N GLY A 209 10.49 7.37 10.56
CA GLY A 209 9.71 8.20 9.63
C GLY A 209 9.02 7.38 8.54
N ALA A 210 8.89 6.08 8.73
CA ALA A 210 8.23 5.19 7.80
C ALA A 210 6.70 5.34 7.85
N ALA A 211 6.02 4.91 6.78
CA ALA A 211 4.59 5.02 6.65
C ALA A 211 3.89 3.66 6.60
N VAL A 212 2.66 3.61 7.12
CA VAL A 212 1.74 2.50 6.92
C VAL A 212 0.59 2.93 6.03
N CYS A 213 0.30 2.15 5.01
CA CYS A 213 -0.88 2.28 4.18
C CYS A 213 -2.00 1.41 4.75
N PHE A 214 -2.98 2.04 5.38
CA PHE A 214 -4.14 1.35 5.92
C PHE A 214 -5.14 1.04 4.80
N CYS A 215 -5.38 -0.25 4.57
CA CYS A 215 -6.20 -0.79 3.50
C CYS A 215 -7.45 -1.50 4.04
N PRO A 216 -8.44 -0.79 4.62
CA PRO A 216 -9.55 -1.41 5.33
C PRO A 216 -10.42 -2.30 4.44
N LEU A 217 -10.65 -1.94 3.18
CA LEU A 217 -11.43 -2.76 2.25
C LEU A 217 -10.84 -4.15 2.07
N SER A 218 -9.54 -4.23 1.86
CA SER A 218 -8.80 -5.49 1.69
C SER A 218 -8.72 -6.27 3.00
N ASN A 219 -8.34 -5.60 4.09
CA ASN A 219 -8.18 -6.24 5.39
C ASN A 219 -9.47 -6.95 5.85
N LEU A 220 -10.62 -6.31 5.59
CA LEU A 220 -11.93 -6.90 5.89
C LEU A 220 -12.32 -8.00 4.91
N PHE A 221 -12.05 -7.80 3.62
CA PHE A 221 -12.42 -8.75 2.57
C PHE A 221 -11.70 -10.10 2.71
N LEU A 222 -10.40 -10.07 3.02
CA LEU A 222 -9.57 -11.26 3.25
C LEU A 222 -9.64 -11.78 4.70
N GLY A 223 -10.33 -11.05 5.60
CA GLY A 223 -10.35 -11.42 7.02
C GLY A 223 -8.99 -11.27 7.70
N SER A 224 -8.13 -10.37 7.22
CA SER A 224 -6.78 -10.13 7.76
C SER A 224 -6.82 -9.57 9.18
N GLY A 225 -7.81 -8.72 9.50
CA GLY A 225 -8.02 -8.17 10.84
C GLY A 225 -8.31 -6.67 10.85
N LEU A 226 -8.19 -6.07 12.04
CA LEU A 226 -8.54 -4.68 12.31
C LEU A 226 -7.27 -3.87 12.59
N PHE A 227 -6.87 -3.01 11.66
CA PHE A 227 -5.71 -2.12 11.84
C PHE A 227 -5.91 -1.16 13.01
N ARG A 228 -4.92 -1.02 13.87
CA ARG A 228 -4.94 -0.20 15.09
C ARG A 228 -4.63 1.27 14.77
N LEU A 229 -5.55 1.93 14.04
CA LEU A 229 -5.39 3.34 13.63
C LEU A 229 -5.13 4.26 14.82
N GLY A 230 -5.86 4.09 15.93
CA GLY A 230 -5.70 4.90 17.13
C GLY A 230 -4.31 4.77 17.76
N LYS A 231 -3.69 3.57 17.67
CA LYS A 231 -2.30 3.35 18.11
C LYS A 231 -1.31 3.99 17.15
N ALA A 232 -1.49 3.82 15.85
CA ALA A 232 -0.64 4.46 14.84
C ALA A 232 -0.65 6.00 14.93
N MET A 233 -1.75 6.58 15.41
CA MET A 233 -1.92 8.03 15.60
C MET A 233 -1.59 8.51 17.03
N ASP A 234 -0.85 7.74 17.80
CA ASP A 234 -0.37 8.13 19.14
C ASP A 234 0.45 9.44 19.04
N PRO A 235 0.07 10.51 19.76
CA PRO A 235 0.75 11.80 19.64
C PRO A 235 2.21 11.78 20.10
N ASP A 236 2.57 10.84 20.96
CA ASP A 236 3.95 10.72 21.47
C ASP A 236 4.85 9.99 20.46
N GLN A 237 4.25 9.12 19.65
CA GLN A 237 4.96 8.29 18.66
C GLN A 237 4.13 8.13 17.38
N PRO A 238 3.81 9.22 16.68
CA PRO A 238 2.91 9.16 15.52
C PRO A 238 3.58 8.47 14.34
N VAL A 239 2.94 7.44 13.83
CA VAL A 239 3.29 6.83 12.55
C VAL A 239 2.65 7.62 11.42
N ARG A 240 3.33 7.75 10.30
CA ARG A 240 2.74 8.30 9.08
C ARG A 240 1.72 7.29 8.53
N VAL A 241 0.46 7.68 8.44
CA VAL A 241 -0.61 6.83 7.94
C VAL A 241 -1.23 7.45 6.69
N CYS A 242 -1.39 6.66 5.66
CA CYS A 242 -2.25 6.95 4.51
C CYS A 242 -3.34 5.89 4.38
N LEU A 243 -4.34 6.18 3.57
CA LEU A 243 -5.39 5.22 3.21
C LEU A 243 -5.11 4.66 1.82
N GLY A 244 -5.36 3.36 1.64
CA GLY A 244 -5.24 2.68 0.37
C GLY A 244 -6.47 1.84 0.03
N THR A 245 -6.76 1.75 -1.25
CA THR A 245 -7.82 0.88 -1.75
C THR A 245 -7.40 -0.58 -1.74
N ASP A 246 -6.10 -0.83 -1.94
CA ASP A 246 -5.57 -2.16 -2.21
C ASP A 246 -6.46 -2.93 -3.20
N MET A 247 -6.76 -2.26 -4.31
CA MET A 247 -7.63 -2.79 -5.34
C MET A 247 -7.11 -4.13 -5.87
N GLY A 248 -7.98 -5.12 -5.83
CA GLY A 248 -7.71 -6.53 -6.01
C GLY A 248 -8.39 -7.30 -4.89
N ALA A 249 -7.81 -7.34 -3.70
CA ALA A 249 -8.49 -7.74 -2.47
C ALA A 249 -9.48 -6.65 -2.03
N GLY A 250 -9.11 -5.39 -2.08
CA GLY A 250 -10.07 -4.29 -1.97
C GLY A 250 -11.02 -4.25 -3.18
N ASN A 251 -12.31 -4.15 -2.91
CA ASN A 251 -13.38 -4.29 -3.91
C ASN A 251 -13.90 -2.94 -4.46
N SER A 252 -13.11 -1.87 -4.36
CA SER A 252 -13.48 -0.54 -4.84
C SER A 252 -12.27 0.34 -5.11
N PHE A 253 -12.37 1.21 -6.13
CA PHE A 253 -11.43 2.30 -6.38
C PHE A 253 -11.74 3.56 -5.57
N SER A 254 -12.91 3.63 -4.92
CA SER A 254 -13.39 4.84 -4.24
C SER A 254 -12.72 5.06 -2.89
N MET A 255 -11.98 6.16 -2.75
CA MET A 255 -11.42 6.58 -1.47
C MET A 255 -12.51 6.95 -0.45
N ILE A 256 -13.71 7.34 -0.89
CA ILE A 256 -14.86 7.58 0.00
C ILE A 256 -15.27 6.27 0.68
N ARG A 257 -15.31 5.16 -0.06
CA ARG A 257 -15.57 3.84 0.54
C ARG A 257 -14.44 3.38 1.47
N VAL A 258 -13.18 3.66 1.12
CA VAL A 258 -12.06 3.40 2.01
C VAL A 258 -12.20 4.14 3.33
N MET A 259 -12.57 5.42 3.28
CA MET A 259 -12.83 6.23 4.49
C MET A 259 -13.97 5.68 5.34
N GLU A 260 -15.06 5.23 4.70
CA GLU A 260 -16.19 4.59 5.38
C GLU A 260 -15.77 3.33 6.13
N GLU A 261 -15.04 2.44 5.47
CA GLU A 261 -14.56 1.20 6.11
C GLU A 261 -13.50 1.48 7.19
N ALA A 262 -12.63 2.48 6.99
CA ALA A 262 -11.68 2.90 8.02
C ALA A 262 -12.40 3.38 9.29
N TYR A 263 -13.51 4.11 9.16
CA TYR A 263 -14.35 4.50 10.29
C TYR A 263 -14.92 3.27 11.02
N LYS A 264 -15.48 2.30 10.28
CA LYS A 264 -16.06 1.08 10.87
C LYS A 264 -15.01 0.25 11.61
N VAL A 265 -13.82 0.10 11.01
CA VAL A 265 -12.69 -0.61 11.66
C VAL A 265 -12.31 0.08 12.97
N GLY A 266 -12.25 1.41 12.99
CA GLY A 266 -11.97 2.17 14.21
C GLY A 266 -12.98 1.89 15.33
N LEU A 267 -14.28 1.86 15.02
CA LEU A 267 -15.32 1.53 15.99
C LEU A 267 -15.25 0.06 16.45
N CYS A 268 -14.97 -0.87 15.54
CA CYS A 268 -14.77 -2.28 15.89
C CYS A 268 -13.56 -2.46 16.83
N ASN A 269 -12.46 -1.71 16.60
CA ASN A 269 -11.32 -1.72 17.52
C ASN A 269 -11.71 -1.29 18.93
N ASN A 270 -12.60 -0.32 19.08
CA ASN A 270 -13.05 0.13 20.41
C ASN A 270 -13.78 -0.96 21.19
N THR A 271 -14.51 -1.85 20.51
CA THR A 271 -15.12 -3.02 21.19
C THR A 271 -14.07 -4.01 21.70
N MET A 272 -12.90 -4.07 21.05
CA MET A 272 -11.79 -4.92 21.49
C MET A 272 -10.99 -4.31 22.65
N LEU A 273 -11.17 -3.03 22.93
CA LEU A 273 -10.53 -2.32 24.04
C LEU A 273 -11.39 -2.34 25.32
N ASP A 274 -12.59 -2.96 25.29
CA ASP A 274 -13.40 -3.17 26.49
C ASP A 274 -12.76 -4.26 27.37
N GLY A 275 -12.11 -3.84 28.44
CA GLY A 275 -11.39 -4.72 29.37
C GLY A 275 -12.28 -5.70 30.13
N SER A 276 -13.62 -5.55 30.07
CA SER A 276 -14.57 -6.53 30.66
C SER A 276 -14.71 -7.79 29.81
N VAL A 277 -14.41 -7.68 28.51
CA VAL A 277 -14.54 -8.76 27.52
C VAL A 277 -13.20 -9.20 26.97
N ASN A 278 -12.24 -8.28 26.84
CA ASN A 278 -10.92 -8.53 26.26
C ASN A 278 -9.82 -7.95 27.17
N PRO A 279 -8.81 -8.75 27.54
CA PRO A 279 -7.71 -8.32 28.41
C PRO A 279 -6.70 -7.37 27.73
N ARG A 280 -6.94 -6.86 26.52
CA ARG A 280 -6.14 -5.76 25.99
C ARG A 280 -6.25 -4.58 26.94
N GLU A 281 -5.11 -4.02 27.35
CA GLU A 281 -5.07 -2.86 28.22
C GLU A 281 -5.94 -1.72 27.64
N GLN A 282 -6.82 -1.17 28.48
CA GLN A 282 -7.63 -0.01 28.11
C GLN A 282 -6.74 1.22 27.93
N ASP A 283 -6.46 1.57 26.69
CA ASP A 283 -5.94 2.88 26.35
C ASP A 283 -7.09 3.81 25.90
N LEU A 284 -7.58 4.61 26.84
CA LEU A 284 -8.66 5.59 26.56
C LEU A 284 -8.26 6.57 25.45
N GLY A 285 -6.99 6.92 25.36
CA GLY A 285 -6.47 7.75 24.29
C GLY A 285 -6.56 7.05 22.92
N GLU A 286 -6.22 5.77 22.83
CA GLU A 286 -6.38 4.97 21.61
C GLU A 286 -7.86 4.90 21.18
N SER A 287 -8.77 4.68 22.14
CA SER A 287 -10.21 4.63 21.88
C SER A 287 -10.74 5.92 21.25
N GLU A 288 -10.34 7.09 21.77
CA GLU A 288 -10.72 8.37 21.17
C GLU A 288 -10.11 8.60 19.79
N ARG A 289 -8.87 8.17 19.58
CA ARG A 289 -8.20 8.26 18.26
C ARG A 289 -8.80 7.33 17.21
N ASN A 290 -9.35 6.18 17.63
CA ASN A 290 -10.08 5.26 16.77
C ASN A 290 -11.40 5.84 16.23
N LYS A 291 -11.98 6.85 16.89
CA LYS A 291 -13.17 7.54 16.41
C LYS A 291 -12.83 8.47 15.23
N LEU A 292 -12.74 7.89 14.05
CA LEU A 292 -12.35 8.59 12.83
C LEU A 292 -13.45 9.58 12.39
N SER A 293 -13.26 10.89 12.65
CA SER A 293 -14.18 11.92 12.16
C SER A 293 -14.07 12.07 10.63
N PRO A 294 -15.09 12.58 9.93
CA PRO A 294 -15.02 12.87 8.50
C PRO A 294 -13.81 13.74 8.12
N TYR A 295 -13.51 14.79 8.90
CA TYR A 295 -12.36 15.66 8.66
C TYR A 295 -11.03 14.90 8.71
N ARG A 296 -10.88 14.01 9.70
CA ARG A 296 -9.68 13.20 9.85
C ARG A 296 -9.56 12.15 8.74
N ALA A 297 -10.68 11.57 8.31
CA ALA A 297 -10.73 10.65 7.19
C ALA A 297 -10.29 11.33 5.87
N PHE A 298 -10.84 12.50 5.58
CA PHE A 298 -10.41 13.32 4.43
C PHE A 298 -8.95 13.74 4.53
N TYR A 299 -8.46 14.10 5.72
CA TYR A 299 -7.05 14.40 5.91
C TYR A 299 -6.17 13.20 5.53
N LEU A 300 -6.49 11.99 5.99
CA LEU A 300 -5.72 10.78 5.68
C LEU A 300 -5.76 10.43 4.18
N ALA A 301 -6.87 10.71 3.51
CA ALA A 301 -7.03 10.48 2.07
C ALA A 301 -6.38 11.57 1.19
N THR A 302 -5.97 12.70 1.76
CA THR A 302 -5.42 13.86 1.03
C THR A 302 -4.05 14.27 1.58
N LEU A 303 -3.98 15.30 2.41
CA LEU A 303 -2.71 15.83 2.96
C LEU A 303 -1.97 14.80 3.81
N GLY A 304 -2.66 13.98 4.60
CA GLY A 304 -2.07 12.90 5.38
C GLY A 304 -1.42 11.85 4.47
N GLY A 305 -2.12 11.46 3.39
CA GLY A 305 -1.58 10.60 2.35
C GLY A 305 -0.33 11.19 1.68
N ALA A 306 -0.41 12.47 1.28
CA ALA A 306 0.73 13.18 0.70
C ALA A 306 1.94 13.23 1.66
N LYS A 307 1.70 13.45 2.95
CA LYS A 307 2.76 13.42 3.99
C LYS A 307 3.35 12.03 4.16
N ALA A 308 2.52 10.98 4.12
CA ALA A 308 2.99 9.61 4.26
C ALA A 308 3.99 9.23 3.16
N ILE A 309 3.76 9.71 1.95
CA ILE A 309 4.65 9.49 0.80
C ILE A 309 5.65 10.63 0.55
N TYR A 310 5.80 11.57 1.48
CA TYR A 310 6.78 12.69 1.38
C TYR A 310 6.56 13.62 0.18
N LEU A 311 5.32 13.79 -0.27
CA LEU A 311 4.95 14.69 -1.39
C LEU A 311 4.06 15.86 -0.95
N ASP A 312 3.91 16.09 0.35
CA ASP A 312 3.06 17.17 0.89
C ASP A 312 3.54 18.59 0.57
N HIS A 313 4.75 18.74 0.09
CA HIS A 313 5.26 20.00 -0.46
C HIS A 313 4.72 20.29 -1.88
N LEU A 314 4.25 19.26 -2.60
CA LEU A 314 3.73 19.38 -3.97
C LEU A 314 2.20 19.29 -4.04
N ILE A 315 1.58 18.41 -3.24
CA ILE A 315 0.15 18.03 -3.35
C ILE A 315 -0.51 17.95 -1.97
N GLY A 316 -1.80 17.64 -1.95
CA GLY A 316 -2.57 17.26 -0.76
C GLY A 316 -3.43 18.36 -0.14
N ASN A 317 -3.25 19.62 -0.53
CA ASN A 317 -4.11 20.75 -0.13
C ASN A 317 -3.94 21.94 -1.09
N PHE A 318 -4.72 23.01 -0.84
CA PHE A 318 -4.78 24.22 -1.68
C PHE A 318 -3.80 25.33 -1.26
N VAL A 319 -2.65 25.01 -0.70
CA VAL A 319 -1.62 26.02 -0.38
C VAL A 319 -1.03 26.56 -1.67
N PRO A 320 -0.89 27.90 -1.84
CA PRO A 320 -0.27 28.49 -3.02
C PRO A 320 1.13 27.93 -3.29
N GLY A 321 1.42 27.64 -4.55
CA GLY A 321 2.68 27.04 -5.00
C GLY A 321 2.65 25.53 -5.15
N LYS A 322 1.60 24.85 -4.69
CA LYS A 322 1.37 23.43 -4.96
C LYS A 322 0.69 23.20 -6.30
N GLU A 323 0.76 21.98 -6.78
CA GLU A 323 0.05 21.56 -7.99
C GLU A 323 -1.47 21.64 -7.79
N ALA A 324 -2.19 21.97 -8.85
CA ALA A 324 -3.67 22.03 -8.85
C ALA A 324 -4.25 20.61 -8.95
N ASP A 325 -4.06 19.85 -7.89
CA ASP A 325 -4.43 18.42 -7.77
C ASP A 325 -5.70 18.35 -6.91
N PHE A 326 -6.87 18.33 -7.53
CA PHE A 326 -8.16 18.39 -6.84
C PHE A 326 -9.26 17.60 -7.56
N VAL A 327 -10.32 17.31 -6.83
CA VAL A 327 -11.51 16.60 -7.30
C VAL A 327 -12.74 17.46 -7.07
N SER A 328 -13.61 17.50 -8.07
CA SER A 328 -14.95 18.07 -7.94
C SER A 328 -15.98 16.96 -7.70
N LEU A 329 -16.78 17.09 -6.67
CA LEU A 329 -17.84 16.14 -6.33
C LEU A 329 -19.20 16.72 -6.73
N ASP A 330 -19.95 16.00 -7.58
CA ASP A 330 -21.34 16.32 -7.85
C ASP A 330 -22.26 15.62 -6.83
N LEU A 331 -22.69 16.38 -5.83
CA LEU A 331 -23.56 15.88 -4.76
C LEU A 331 -25.02 15.71 -5.21
N GLN A 332 -25.37 16.15 -6.43
CA GLN A 332 -26.70 15.99 -6.99
C GLN A 332 -26.81 14.80 -7.94
N ALA A 333 -25.70 14.21 -8.32
CA ALA A 333 -25.68 13.02 -9.17
C ALA A 333 -26.06 11.76 -8.40
N GLY A 334 -26.89 10.93 -9.01
CA GLY A 334 -27.23 9.60 -8.50
C GLY A 334 -28.53 9.53 -7.69
N GLN A 335 -28.88 8.30 -7.31
CA GLN A 335 -30.17 7.97 -6.68
C GLN A 335 -30.35 8.49 -5.25
N HIS A 336 -29.29 8.97 -4.61
CA HIS A 336 -29.30 9.49 -3.25
C HIS A 336 -29.17 11.01 -3.17
N ALA A 337 -29.31 11.71 -4.30
CA ALA A 337 -29.20 13.16 -4.38
C ALA A 337 -30.07 13.90 -3.36
N LEU A 338 -31.28 13.39 -3.09
CA LEU A 338 -32.22 13.99 -2.13
C LEU A 338 -31.73 13.90 -0.66
N ALA A 339 -30.89 12.95 -0.32
CA ALA A 339 -30.35 12.79 1.04
C ALA A 339 -29.36 13.90 1.45
N TRP A 340 -28.80 14.62 0.48
CA TRP A 340 -27.83 15.69 0.72
C TRP A 340 -28.47 17.05 1.00
N HIS A 341 -29.78 17.15 0.84
CA HIS A 341 -30.56 18.38 1.05
C HIS A 341 -31.32 18.40 2.39
N GLN A 342 -31.14 17.36 3.20
CA GLN A 342 -31.67 17.26 4.56
C GLN A 342 -30.62 17.60 5.61
#